data_a7a3873d966efbbe25b6b2f8fe9be166
#
_entry.id   a7a3873d966efbbe25b6b2f8fe9be166
#
_cell.length_a   1.000
_cell.length_b   1.000
_cell.length_c   1.000
_cell.angle_alpha   90.00
_cell.angle_beta   90.00
_cell.angle_gamma   90.00
#
_symmetry.space_group_name_H-M   'P 1'
#
loop_
_entity.id
_entity.type
_entity.pdbx_description
1 polymer ?
#
loop_
_entity_poly.entity_id
_entity_poly.type
_entity_poly.pdbx_seq_one_letter_code
_entity_poly.pdbx_strand_id
1 'polypeptide(L)'
;MAERKREKRDPEQRRAEILAAAFACFAERGFAATRMEDVASRAGIAKGTVYLHFPDKERLFIDLVSGIAAPILGEVGGMVEKDAIPARAAVAMFYSIFKREVLETERRHLLRLILAEGPMFPVVTEFYYREIITKGLAILRIELARAATRGELRNPAVADVPQLVMAPALMSIVWATLFEGYEHLHAQKLFDTFLDTLFVPQGGAI
;
A
#
# COMPACT_ATOMS: atom_id res chain seq x y z
N MET A 1 20.54 38.23 26.70
CA MET A 1 19.66 37.64 25.65
C MET A 1 20.41 36.47 25.03
N ALA A 2 20.02 35.25 25.33
CA ALA A 2 20.69 34.05 24.84
C ALA A 2 20.10 33.70 23.44
N GLU A 3 20.96 33.81 22.43
CA GLU A 3 20.69 33.35 21.08
C GLU A 3 20.50 31.85 21.10
N ARG A 4 19.24 31.37 20.93
CA ARG A 4 18.94 29.94 20.74
C ARG A 4 19.58 29.50 19.43
N LYS A 5 20.74 28.87 19.53
CA LYS A 5 21.42 28.15 18.44
C LYS A 5 20.40 27.17 17.84
N ARG A 6 19.86 27.46 16.64
CA ARG A 6 19.04 26.53 15.89
C ARG A 6 19.88 25.29 15.63
N GLU A 7 19.65 24.23 16.39
CA GLU A 7 20.24 22.92 16.13
C GLU A 7 19.96 22.57 14.67
N LYS A 8 21.04 22.30 13.93
CA LYS A 8 20.98 21.87 12.55
C LYS A 8 20.38 20.47 12.57
N ARG A 9 19.03 20.36 12.43
CA ARG A 9 18.35 19.07 12.39
C ARG A 9 18.92 18.25 11.22
N ASP A 10 19.05 16.94 11.44
CA ASP A 10 19.47 15.98 10.44
C ASP A 10 18.56 16.08 9.18
N PRO A 11 19.14 16.16 7.96
CA PRO A 11 18.38 16.21 6.71
C PRO A 11 17.35 15.06 6.58
N GLU A 12 17.67 13.85 7.04
CA GLU A 12 16.77 12.71 7.01
C GLU A 12 15.59 12.88 7.97
N GLN A 13 15.85 13.38 9.16
CA GLN A 13 14.77 13.71 10.11
C GLN A 13 13.86 14.80 9.55
N ARG A 14 14.43 15.81 8.90
CA ARG A 14 13.66 16.86 8.25
C ARG A 14 12.79 16.32 7.12
N ARG A 15 13.36 15.43 6.32
CA ARG A 15 12.61 14.77 5.24
C ARG A 15 11.44 13.97 5.78
N ALA A 16 11.61 13.22 6.85
CA ALA A 16 10.54 12.47 7.50
C ALA A 16 9.42 13.37 8.06
N GLU A 17 9.78 14.52 8.68
CA GLU A 17 8.82 15.52 9.16
C GLU A 17 7.96 16.08 8.01
N ILE A 18 8.58 16.38 6.86
CA ILE A 18 7.87 16.88 5.67
C ILE A 18 6.92 15.80 5.13
N LEU A 19 7.37 14.55 5.03
CA LEU A 19 6.53 13.43 4.57
C LEU A 19 5.34 13.20 5.49
N ALA A 20 5.51 13.27 6.81
CA ALA A 20 4.43 13.15 7.77
C ALA A 20 3.40 14.29 7.63
N ALA A 21 3.86 15.53 7.45
CA ALA A 21 2.99 16.67 7.21
C ALA A 21 2.24 16.55 5.87
N ALA A 22 2.91 16.09 4.82
CA ALA A 22 2.32 15.84 3.51
C ALA A 22 1.24 14.78 3.57
N PHE A 23 1.53 13.66 4.25
CA PHE A 23 0.54 12.61 4.47
C PHE A 23 -0.76 13.15 5.08
N ALA A 24 -0.64 13.92 6.16
CA ALA A 24 -1.79 14.49 6.83
C ALA A 24 -2.56 15.49 5.94
N CYS A 25 -1.86 16.33 5.15
CA CYS A 25 -2.50 17.24 4.20
C CYS A 25 -3.26 16.47 3.10
N PHE A 26 -2.63 15.45 2.53
CA PHE A 26 -3.26 14.61 1.50
C PHE A 26 -4.46 13.83 2.04
N ALA A 27 -4.37 13.28 3.23
CA ALA A 27 -5.47 12.55 3.86
C ALA A 27 -6.70 13.44 4.12
N GLU A 28 -6.48 14.69 4.54
CA GLU A 28 -7.55 15.64 4.87
C GLU A 28 -8.19 16.29 3.64
N ARG A 29 -7.38 16.71 2.65
CA ARG A 29 -7.83 17.58 1.56
C ARG A 29 -7.81 16.94 0.18
N GLY A 30 -7.21 15.76 0.05
CA GLY A 30 -6.90 15.15 -1.24
C GLY A 30 -5.60 15.66 -1.85
N PHE A 31 -5.15 14.98 -2.90
CA PHE A 31 -3.92 15.34 -3.60
C PHE A 31 -4.11 16.63 -4.41
N ALA A 32 -5.23 16.76 -5.15
CA ALA A 32 -5.51 17.92 -6.00
C ALA A 32 -5.49 19.23 -5.21
N ALA A 33 -6.21 19.29 -4.10
CA ALA A 33 -6.39 20.51 -3.30
C ALA A 33 -5.20 20.87 -2.40
N THR A 34 -4.30 19.92 -2.12
CA THR A 34 -3.12 20.17 -1.29
C THR A 34 -2.06 20.97 -2.04
N ARG A 35 -1.52 22.00 -1.41
CA ARG A 35 -0.41 22.82 -1.92
C ARG A 35 0.86 22.59 -1.11
N MET A 36 2.04 22.85 -1.70
CA MET A 36 3.33 22.76 -1.01
C MET A 36 3.41 23.72 0.19
N GLU A 37 2.71 24.86 0.13
CA GLU A 37 2.58 25.80 1.24
C GLU A 37 1.82 25.22 2.43
N ASP A 38 0.80 24.41 2.20
CA ASP A 38 0.03 23.74 3.26
C ASP A 38 0.93 22.76 4.02
N VAL A 39 1.75 22.01 3.27
CA VAL A 39 2.73 21.08 3.84
C VAL A 39 3.78 21.82 4.66
N ALA A 40 4.33 22.92 4.12
CA ALA A 40 5.30 23.76 4.83
C ALA A 40 4.75 24.31 6.14
N SER A 41 3.53 24.85 6.09
CA SER A 41 2.81 25.39 7.26
C SER A 41 2.61 24.30 8.32
N ARG A 42 2.15 23.11 7.91
CA ARG A 42 1.91 21.97 8.81
C ARG A 42 3.19 21.43 9.43
N ALA A 43 4.29 21.39 8.66
CA ALA A 43 5.61 20.98 9.14
C ALA A 43 6.31 22.04 9.99
N GLY A 44 5.75 23.27 10.08
CA GLY A 44 6.34 24.39 10.83
C GLY A 44 7.67 24.87 10.24
N ILE A 45 7.81 24.87 8.90
CA ILE A 45 9.03 25.25 8.18
C ILE A 45 8.73 26.25 7.05
N ALA A 46 9.78 26.91 6.56
CA ALA A 46 9.64 27.80 5.42
C ALA A 46 9.34 27.00 4.13
N LYS A 47 8.50 27.55 3.24
CA LYS A 47 8.17 27.00 1.92
C LYS A 47 9.44 26.58 1.14
N GLY A 48 10.46 27.43 1.11
CA GLY A 48 11.73 27.14 0.45
C GLY A 48 12.42 25.87 0.98
N THR A 49 12.26 25.56 2.28
CA THR A 49 12.83 24.35 2.86
C THR A 49 12.15 23.09 2.32
N VAL A 50 10.83 23.12 2.07
CA VAL A 50 10.13 21.97 1.44
C VAL A 50 10.66 21.75 0.03
N TYR A 51 10.83 22.81 -0.76
CA TYR A 51 11.34 22.72 -2.14
C TYR A 51 12.80 22.26 -2.23
N LEU A 52 13.61 22.43 -1.18
CA LEU A 52 14.95 21.86 -1.12
C LEU A 52 14.95 20.33 -1.04
N HIS A 53 13.90 19.73 -0.44
CA HIS A 53 13.78 18.29 -0.29
C HIS A 53 12.92 17.64 -1.39
N PHE A 54 11.89 18.36 -1.86
CA PHE A 54 10.90 17.86 -2.83
C PHE A 54 10.62 18.95 -3.86
N PRO A 55 10.99 18.77 -5.13
CA PRO A 55 10.87 19.80 -6.16
C PRO A 55 9.40 20.15 -6.47
N ASP A 56 8.51 19.19 -6.32
CA ASP A 56 7.09 19.34 -6.61
C ASP A 56 6.23 18.42 -5.73
N LYS A 57 4.92 18.54 -5.86
CA LYS A 57 3.92 17.78 -5.11
C LYS A 57 3.89 16.31 -5.53
N GLU A 58 4.07 16.04 -6.80
CA GLU A 58 4.13 14.71 -7.39
C GLU A 58 5.29 13.91 -6.80
N ARG A 59 6.46 14.50 -6.74
CA ARG A 59 7.64 13.85 -6.13
C ARG A 59 7.44 13.62 -4.64
N LEU A 60 6.86 14.57 -3.93
CA LEU A 60 6.54 14.42 -2.51
C LEU A 60 5.58 13.25 -2.27
N PHE A 61 4.54 13.11 -3.10
CA PHE A 61 3.59 12.01 -3.02
C PHE A 61 4.22 10.66 -3.38
N ILE A 62 5.03 10.62 -4.45
CA ILE A 62 5.78 9.44 -4.88
C ILE A 62 6.68 8.92 -3.75
N ASP A 63 7.45 9.80 -3.12
CA ASP A 63 8.36 9.44 -2.05
C ASP A 63 7.60 8.96 -0.79
N LEU A 64 6.45 9.58 -0.49
CA LEU A 64 5.56 9.15 0.57
C LEU A 64 5.04 7.72 0.33
N VAL A 65 4.49 7.46 -0.85
CA VAL A 65 3.95 6.14 -1.22
C VAL A 65 5.05 5.09 -1.25
N SER A 66 6.23 5.43 -1.78
CA SER A 66 7.39 4.54 -1.82
C SER A 66 7.83 4.11 -0.42
N GLY A 67 7.91 5.07 0.50
CA GLY A 67 8.32 4.82 1.89
C GLY A 67 7.37 3.87 2.64
N ILE A 68 6.10 3.84 2.24
CA ILE A 68 5.09 2.94 2.80
C ILE A 68 5.11 1.57 2.10
N ALA A 69 5.18 1.55 0.78
CA ALA A 69 5.03 0.33 -0.01
C ALA A 69 6.31 -0.53 -0.06
N ALA A 70 7.50 0.07 -0.06
CA ALA A 70 8.74 -0.69 -0.19
C ALA A 70 8.99 -1.70 0.94
N PRO A 71 8.77 -1.36 2.23
CA PRO A 71 8.88 -2.34 3.32
C PRO A 71 7.88 -3.49 3.17
N ILE A 72 6.64 -3.21 2.77
CA ILE A 72 5.58 -4.21 2.58
C ILE A 72 5.96 -5.18 1.45
N LEU A 73 6.39 -4.64 0.31
CA LEU A 73 6.84 -5.46 -0.83
C LEU A 73 8.07 -6.30 -0.46
N GLY A 74 9.01 -5.75 0.31
CA GLY A 74 10.18 -6.47 0.81
C GLY A 74 9.80 -7.63 1.73
N GLU A 75 8.88 -7.42 2.66
CA GLU A 75 8.39 -8.46 3.58
C GLU A 75 7.71 -9.59 2.80
N VAL A 76 6.78 -9.26 1.90
CA VAL A 76 6.07 -10.24 1.05
C VAL A 76 7.03 -10.96 0.11
N GLY A 77 7.94 -10.25 -0.56
CA GLY A 77 8.92 -10.83 -1.48
C GLY A 77 9.86 -11.82 -0.79
N GLY A 78 10.37 -11.47 0.39
CA GLY A 78 11.24 -12.35 1.17
C GLY A 78 10.58 -13.64 1.66
N MET A 79 9.25 -13.68 1.75
CA MET A 79 8.49 -14.90 2.08
C MET A 79 8.42 -15.87 0.91
N VAL A 80 8.24 -15.33 -0.29
CA VAL A 80 8.09 -16.11 -1.53
C VAL A 80 9.40 -16.75 -1.96
N GLU A 81 10.54 -16.10 -1.73
CA GLU A 81 11.86 -16.62 -2.07
C GLU A 81 12.21 -17.92 -1.31
N LYS A 82 11.66 -18.12 -0.13
CA LYS A 82 12.01 -19.26 0.73
C LYS A 82 11.38 -20.58 0.31
N ASP A 83 10.46 -20.61 -0.66
CA ASP A 83 9.77 -21.81 -1.21
C ASP A 83 9.26 -22.82 -0.14
N ALA A 84 9.11 -22.36 1.10
CA ALA A 84 8.96 -23.21 2.28
C ALA A 84 7.50 -23.33 2.75
N ILE A 85 6.59 -22.53 2.21
CA ILE A 85 5.21 -22.49 2.69
C ILE A 85 4.21 -22.75 1.55
N PRO A 86 3.05 -23.39 1.85
CA PRO A 86 1.95 -23.51 0.87
C PRO A 86 1.48 -22.14 0.37
N ALA A 87 1.08 -22.05 -0.90
CA ALA A 87 0.65 -20.78 -1.51
C ALA A 87 -0.54 -20.14 -0.76
N ARG A 88 -1.47 -20.95 -0.24
CA ARG A 88 -2.55 -20.45 0.62
C ARG A 88 -2.02 -19.68 1.83
N ALA A 89 -0.98 -20.18 2.48
CA ALA A 89 -0.37 -19.51 3.63
C ALA A 89 0.35 -18.21 3.20
N ALA A 90 1.05 -18.21 2.06
CA ALA A 90 1.70 -17.02 1.52
C ALA A 90 0.69 -15.90 1.22
N VAL A 91 -0.45 -16.23 0.60
CA VAL A 91 -1.53 -15.25 0.32
C VAL A 91 -2.21 -14.80 1.62
N ALA A 92 -2.43 -15.70 2.59
CA ALA A 92 -2.96 -15.32 3.90
C ALA A 92 -2.06 -14.33 4.63
N MET A 93 -0.73 -14.53 4.56
CA MET A 93 0.25 -13.60 5.14
C MET A 93 0.22 -12.25 4.42
N PHE A 94 0.11 -12.22 3.09
CA PHE A 94 -0.10 -10.97 2.35
C PHE A 94 -1.33 -10.21 2.87
N TYR A 95 -2.47 -10.87 3.06
CA TYR A 95 -3.67 -10.21 3.61
C TYR A 95 -3.47 -9.73 5.05
N SER A 96 -2.76 -10.49 5.88
CA SER A 96 -2.45 -10.08 7.25
C SER A 96 -1.58 -8.82 7.29
N ILE A 97 -0.55 -8.76 6.43
CA ILE A 97 0.31 -7.58 6.28
C ILE A 97 -0.51 -6.39 5.76
N PHE A 98 -1.28 -6.60 4.69
CA PHE A 98 -2.13 -5.55 4.12
C PHE A 98 -3.13 -5.00 5.15
N LYS A 99 -3.78 -5.86 5.92
CA LYS A 99 -4.70 -5.46 6.98
C LYS A 99 -3.99 -4.62 8.04
N ARG A 100 -2.89 -5.13 8.59
CA ARG A 100 -2.11 -4.49 9.66
C ARG A 100 -1.49 -3.17 9.21
N GLU A 101 -0.86 -3.15 8.02
CA GLU A 101 -0.08 -2.01 7.56
C GLU A 101 -0.90 -0.95 6.81
N VAL A 102 -2.01 -1.34 6.20
CA VAL A 102 -2.78 -0.44 5.33
C VAL A 102 -4.19 -0.26 5.84
N LEU A 103 -4.99 -1.32 5.93
CA LEU A 103 -6.43 -1.20 6.15
C LEU A 103 -6.77 -0.65 7.56
N GLU A 104 -6.04 -1.08 8.60
CA GLU A 104 -6.23 -0.67 10.00
C GLU A 104 -5.46 0.61 10.36
N THR A 105 -4.82 1.25 9.39
CA THR A 105 -4.06 2.49 9.59
C THR A 105 -4.59 3.61 8.71
N GLU A 106 -4.14 4.83 8.98
CA GLU A 106 -4.43 5.99 8.12
C GLU A 106 -3.89 5.84 6.68
N ARG A 107 -2.99 4.87 6.43
CA ARG A 107 -2.42 4.61 5.10
C ARG A 107 -3.47 4.20 4.07
N ARG A 108 -4.64 3.68 4.49
CA ARG A 108 -5.79 3.43 3.61
C ARG A 108 -6.22 4.67 2.82
N HIS A 109 -6.01 5.87 3.38
CA HIS A 109 -6.35 7.13 2.70
C HIS A 109 -5.50 7.37 1.45
N LEU A 110 -4.25 6.90 1.40
CA LEU A 110 -3.43 7.01 0.19
C LEU A 110 -3.97 6.14 -0.95
N LEU A 111 -4.38 4.90 -0.65
CA LEU A 111 -5.01 4.05 -1.66
C LEU A 111 -6.33 4.66 -2.15
N ARG A 112 -7.12 5.22 -1.25
CA ARG A 112 -8.34 5.95 -1.62
C ARG A 112 -8.03 7.11 -2.58
N LEU A 113 -6.98 7.88 -2.30
CA LEU A 113 -6.55 9.00 -3.16
C LEU A 113 -6.12 8.50 -4.55
N ILE A 114 -5.33 7.44 -4.63
CA ILE A 114 -4.90 6.85 -5.89
C ILE A 114 -6.11 6.37 -6.70
N LEU A 115 -7.09 5.75 -6.07
CA LEU A 115 -8.30 5.29 -6.74
C LEU A 115 -9.18 6.46 -7.22
N ALA A 116 -9.33 7.51 -6.40
CA ALA A 116 -10.22 8.63 -6.70
C ALA A 116 -9.61 9.65 -7.66
N GLU A 117 -8.34 9.97 -7.49
CA GLU A 117 -7.69 11.10 -8.18
C GLU A 117 -6.61 10.65 -9.18
N GLY A 118 -6.17 9.39 -9.12
CA GLY A 118 -5.10 8.87 -9.98
C GLY A 118 -5.28 9.16 -11.47
N PRO A 119 -6.49 9.03 -12.06
CA PRO A 119 -6.70 9.36 -13.47
C PRO A 119 -6.36 10.80 -13.84
N MET A 120 -6.42 11.74 -12.89
CA MET A 120 -6.06 13.15 -13.10
C MET A 120 -4.56 13.43 -13.00
N PHE A 121 -3.80 12.49 -12.44
CA PHE A 121 -2.36 12.63 -12.19
C PHE A 121 -1.57 11.43 -12.77
N PRO A 122 -1.39 11.39 -14.10
CA PRO A 122 -0.79 10.22 -14.80
C PRO A 122 0.60 9.85 -14.27
N VAL A 123 1.44 10.82 -13.91
CA VAL A 123 2.78 10.57 -13.36
C VAL A 123 2.73 9.77 -12.06
N VAL A 124 1.78 10.08 -11.18
CA VAL A 124 1.58 9.37 -9.90
C VAL A 124 1.05 7.96 -10.16
N THR A 125 0.08 7.83 -11.07
CA THR A 125 -0.51 6.53 -11.44
C THR A 125 0.49 5.61 -12.11
N GLU A 126 1.29 6.14 -13.04
CA GLU A 126 2.35 5.39 -13.72
C GLU A 126 3.39 4.89 -12.72
N PHE A 127 3.84 5.77 -11.81
CA PHE A 127 4.76 5.38 -10.75
C PHE A 127 4.18 4.24 -9.89
N TYR A 128 2.94 4.41 -9.41
CA TYR A 128 2.27 3.41 -8.56
C TYR A 128 2.14 2.07 -9.28
N TYR A 129 1.77 2.09 -10.56
CA TYR A 129 1.66 0.88 -11.37
C TYR A 129 3.02 0.19 -11.52
N ARG A 130 4.06 0.91 -11.93
CA ARG A 130 5.39 0.33 -12.22
C ARG A 130 6.10 -0.16 -10.97
N GLU A 131 6.09 0.64 -9.90
CA GLU A 131 6.92 0.37 -8.73
C GLU A 131 6.23 -0.48 -7.67
N ILE A 132 4.91 -0.51 -7.66
CA ILE A 132 4.15 -1.21 -6.63
C ILE A 132 3.32 -2.35 -7.23
N ILE A 133 2.40 -2.04 -8.16
CA ILE A 133 1.48 -3.04 -8.69
C ILE A 133 2.24 -4.10 -9.50
N THR A 134 3.12 -3.70 -10.40
CA THR A 134 3.88 -4.65 -11.23
C THR A 134 4.76 -5.58 -10.38
N LYS A 135 5.42 -5.04 -9.35
CA LYS A 135 6.25 -5.84 -8.44
C LYS A 135 5.42 -6.81 -7.60
N GLY A 136 4.31 -6.35 -7.05
CA GLY A 136 3.37 -7.20 -6.31
C GLY A 136 2.78 -8.31 -7.17
N LEU A 137 2.36 -7.99 -8.39
CA LEU A 137 1.85 -8.99 -9.33
C LEU A 137 2.93 -9.99 -9.78
N ALA A 138 4.19 -9.58 -9.90
CA ALA A 138 5.30 -10.50 -10.22
C ALA A 138 5.47 -11.56 -9.11
N ILE A 139 5.43 -11.14 -7.85
CA ILE A 139 5.47 -12.05 -6.69
C ILE A 139 4.28 -13.02 -6.74
N LEU A 140 3.07 -12.51 -6.93
CA LEU A 140 1.86 -13.33 -6.98
C LEU A 140 1.88 -14.33 -8.15
N ARG A 141 2.36 -13.94 -9.34
CA ARG A 141 2.49 -14.85 -10.49
C ARG A 141 3.37 -16.05 -10.17
N ILE A 142 4.51 -15.84 -9.51
CA ILE A 142 5.41 -16.92 -9.13
C ILE A 142 4.69 -17.89 -8.19
N GLU A 143 4.04 -17.38 -7.14
CA GLU A 143 3.36 -18.22 -6.16
C GLU A 143 2.16 -18.97 -6.73
N LEU A 144 1.34 -18.31 -7.54
CA LEU A 144 0.17 -18.96 -8.13
C LEU A 144 0.56 -20.00 -9.18
N ALA A 145 1.65 -19.78 -9.95
CA ALA A 145 2.18 -20.77 -10.87
C ALA A 145 2.69 -22.02 -10.13
N ARG A 146 3.40 -21.85 -9.01
CA ARG A 146 3.81 -22.94 -8.14
C ARG A 146 2.60 -23.69 -7.55
N ALA A 147 1.61 -22.94 -7.06
CA ALA A 147 0.38 -23.50 -6.53
C ALA A 147 -0.40 -24.32 -7.57
N ALA A 148 -0.47 -23.85 -8.81
CA ALA A 148 -1.09 -24.59 -9.91
C ALA A 148 -0.34 -25.92 -10.17
N THR A 149 0.99 -25.88 -10.23
CA THR A 149 1.82 -27.08 -10.44
C THR A 149 1.69 -28.10 -9.29
N ARG A 150 1.52 -27.62 -8.03
CA ARG A 150 1.33 -28.47 -6.84
C ARG A 150 -0.11 -28.93 -6.64
N GLY A 151 -1.05 -28.50 -7.50
CA GLY A 151 -2.47 -28.84 -7.37
C GLY A 151 -3.15 -28.17 -6.16
N GLU A 152 -2.62 -27.08 -5.65
CA GLU A 152 -3.17 -26.35 -4.49
C GLU A 152 -4.37 -25.46 -4.86
N LEU A 153 -4.53 -25.09 -6.15
CA LEU A 153 -5.63 -24.25 -6.62
C LEU A 153 -6.86 -25.09 -7.00
N ARG A 154 -8.05 -24.65 -6.59
CA ARG A 154 -9.32 -25.23 -7.06
C ARG A 154 -9.54 -25.04 -8.55
N ASN A 155 -9.10 -23.89 -9.06
CA ASN A 155 -9.09 -23.59 -10.50
C ASN A 155 -7.69 -23.09 -10.89
N PRO A 156 -6.90 -23.88 -11.65
CA PRO A 156 -5.57 -23.49 -12.09
C PRO A 156 -5.52 -22.20 -12.91
N ALA A 157 -6.61 -21.82 -13.61
CA ALA A 157 -6.68 -20.58 -14.38
C ALA A 157 -6.52 -19.30 -13.53
N VAL A 158 -6.63 -19.39 -12.19
CA VAL A 158 -6.33 -18.28 -11.28
C VAL A 158 -4.87 -17.82 -11.42
N ALA A 159 -3.95 -18.71 -11.80
CA ALA A 159 -2.55 -18.36 -12.02
C ALA A 159 -2.36 -17.39 -13.20
N ASP A 160 -3.26 -17.38 -14.17
CA ASP A 160 -3.22 -16.47 -15.32
C ASP A 160 -3.73 -15.07 -14.98
N VAL A 161 -4.49 -14.93 -13.88
CA VAL A 161 -5.13 -13.69 -13.47
C VAL A 161 -4.80 -13.35 -12.00
N PRO A 162 -3.52 -13.07 -11.67
CA PRO A 162 -3.09 -12.82 -10.29
C PRO A 162 -3.79 -11.62 -9.64
N GLN A 163 -4.39 -10.73 -10.45
CA GLN A 163 -5.20 -9.60 -9.98
C GLN A 163 -6.39 -10.06 -9.12
N LEU A 164 -6.89 -11.27 -9.30
CA LEU A 164 -7.96 -11.83 -8.48
C LEU A 164 -7.59 -11.84 -6.99
N VAL A 165 -6.32 -12.13 -6.67
CA VAL A 165 -5.84 -12.12 -5.28
C VAL A 165 -5.91 -10.73 -4.66
N MET A 166 -5.84 -9.67 -5.47
CA MET A 166 -5.95 -8.29 -4.97
C MET A 166 -7.40 -7.84 -4.72
N ALA A 167 -8.39 -8.56 -5.27
CA ALA A 167 -9.79 -8.13 -5.25
C ALA A 167 -10.36 -7.93 -3.84
N PRO A 168 -10.19 -8.83 -2.86
CA PRO A 168 -10.70 -8.62 -1.51
C PRO A 168 -10.03 -7.45 -0.78
N ALA A 169 -8.73 -7.23 -1.02
CA ALA A 169 -8.00 -6.10 -0.45
C ALA A 169 -8.56 -4.76 -0.97
N LEU A 170 -8.76 -4.65 -2.29
CA LEU A 170 -9.39 -3.47 -2.90
C LEU A 170 -10.83 -3.28 -2.44
N MET A 171 -11.62 -4.36 -2.37
CA MET A 171 -12.99 -4.30 -1.85
C MET A 171 -13.02 -3.78 -0.41
N SER A 172 -12.09 -4.21 0.44
CA SER A 172 -12.01 -3.72 1.82
C SER A 172 -11.75 -2.21 1.89
N ILE A 173 -10.92 -1.66 1.01
CA ILE A 173 -10.67 -0.20 0.92
C ILE A 173 -11.92 0.53 0.43
N VAL A 174 -12.56 0.03 -0.63
CA VAL A 174 -13.80 0.62 -1.17
C VAL A 174 -14.88 0.63 -0.10
N TRP A 175 -15.07 -0.51 0.60
CA TRP A 175 -16.08 -0.63 1.64
C TRP A 175 -15.83 0.31 2.81
N ALA A 176 -14.62 0.31 3.36
CA ALA A 176 -14.22 1.20 4.44
C ALA A 176 -14.32 2.69 4.07
N THR A 177 -14.24 3.03 2.78
CA THR A 177 -14.34 4.40 2.30
C THR A 177 -15.78 4.85 2.10
N LEU A 178 -16.64 3.99 1.55
CA LEU A 178 -17.97 4.38 1.05
C LEU A 178 -19.11 3.84 1.92
N PHE A 179 -18.94 2.68 2.51
CA PHE A 179 -20.06 1.91 3.07
C PHE A 179 -19.94 1.58 4.55
N GLU A 180 -18.78 1.87 5.20
CA GLU A 180 -18.55 1.56 6.63
C GLU A 180 -19.61 2.19 7.55
N GLY A 181 -20.17 3.34 7.18
CA GLY A 181 -21.25 3.99 7.93
C GLY A 181 -22.62 3.33 7.78
N TYR A 182 -22.79 2.40 6.83
CA TYR A 182 -24.04 1.66 6.61
C TYR A 182 -23.95 0.24 7.09
N GLU A 183 -22.84 -0.43 6.80
CA GLU A 183 -22.60 -1.82 7.17
C GLU A 183 -21.10 -2.07 7.35
N HIS A 184 -20.73 -2.69 8.46
CA HIS A 184 -19.35 -3.05 8.75
C HIS A 184 -18.91 -4.29 7.98
N LEU A 185 -17.85 -4.19 7.17
CA LEU A 185 -17.22 -5.32 6.48
C LEU A 185 -16.14 -5.95 7.36
N HIS A 186 -16.38 -7.19 7.77
CA HIS A 186 -15.36 -7.98 8.47
C HIS A 186 -14.27 -8.46 7.49
N ALA A 187 -13.24 -7.63 7.28
CA ALA A 187 -12.17 -7.88 6.31
C ALA A 187 -11.50 -9.25 6.50
N GLN A 188 -11.25 -9.68 7.74
CA GLN A 188 -10.66 -11.01 8.00
C GLN A 188 -11.56 -12.14 7.47
N LYS A 189 -12.86 -12.07 7.75
CA LYS A 189 -13.82 -13.06 7.24
C LYS A 189 -13.87 -13.07 5.71
N LEU A 190 -13.82 -11.88 5.09
CA LEU A 190 -13.73 -11.76 3.62
C LEU A 190 -12.48 -12.46 3.09
N PHE A 191 -11.32 -12.22 3.67
CA PHE A 191 -10.05 -12.81 3.24
C PHE A 191 -10.05 -14.34 3.41
N ASP A 192 -10.47 -14.84 4.57
CA ASP A 192 -10.52 -16.28 4.84
C ASP A 192 -11.49 -17.00 3.90
N THR A 193 -12.70 -16.44 3.71
CA THR A 193 -13.68 -16.99 2.77
C THR A 193 -13.15 -17.00 1.34
N PHE A 194 -12.47 -15.93 0.92
CA PHE A 194 -11.89 -15.87 -0.41
C PHE A 194 -10.77 -16.91 -0.60
N LEU A 195 -9.89 -17.09 0.39
CA LEU A 195 -8.87 -18.15 0.37
C LEU A 195 -9.49 -19.53 0.22
N ASP A 196 -10.60 -19.81 0.89
CA ASP A 196 -11.32 -21.09 0.78
C ASP A 196 -11.95 -21.29 -0.61
N THR A 197 -12.24 -20.23 -1.34
CA THR A 197 -12.70 -20.32 -2.74
C THR A 197 -11.56 -20.55 -3.73
N LEU A 198 -10.33 -20.09 -3.42
CA LEU A 198 -9.17 -20.22 -4.31
C LEU A 198 -8.43 -21.53 -4.15
N PHE A 199 -8.24 -21.97 -2.92
CA PHE A 199 -7.35 -23.09 -2.59
C PHE A 199 -8.11 -24.34 -2.20
N VAL A 200 -7.53 -25.50 -2.49
CA VAL A 200 -8.04 -26.77 -1.98
C VAL A 200 -7.81 -26.85 -0.47
N PRO A 201 -8.66 -27.52 0.31
CA PRO A 201 -8.45 -27.71 1.74
C PRO A 201 -7.11 -28.41 2.00
N GLN A 202 -6.31 -27.86 2.95
CA GLN A 202 -5.12 -28.57 3.41
C GLN A 202 -5.55 -29.69 4.33
N GLY A 203 -5.34 -30.95 3.91
CA GLY A 203 -5.60 -32.09 4.79
C GLY A 203 -6.64 -33.11 4.30
N GLY A 204 -6.90 -33.19 3.02
CA GLY A 204 -7.67 -34.29 2.40
C GLY A 204 -6.75 -35.27 1.66
N ALA A 205 -5.78 -35.88 2.34
CA ALA A 205 -5.32 -37.20 1.91
C ALA A 205 -6.42 -38.20 2.30
N ILE A 206 -7.10 -38.75 1.29
CA ILE A 206 -7.98 -39.91 1.44
C ILE A 206 -7.16 -41.14 1.80
#